data_42f5ba6f910967f9f81effa9840d334b
#
_entry.id   42f5ba6f910967f9f81effa9840d334b
#
_cell.length_a   1.000
_cell.length_b   1.000
_cell.length_c   1.000
_cell.angle_alpha   90.00
_cell.angle_beta   90.00
_cell.angle_gamma   90.00
#
_symmetry.space_group_name_H-M   'P 1'
#
loop_
_entity.id
_entity.type
_entity.pdbx_description
1 polymer ?
#
loop_
_entity_poly.entity_id
_entity_poly.type
_entity_poly.pdbx_seq_one_letter_code
_entity_poly.pdbx_strand_id
1 'polypeptide(L)'
;SSMFGGATAFNGNISSWNTPVLDDTSGMFGGATSFNQNIGTWDTADITTMLNMFSGASSFNQDISSWNTSSLTSTKQMFYGATAFNQTLAHSGDTWNLENVTDMNLMFYGANLSIANYNVFLYSQANNSGTNSNITINVSSKYSDATSRATLVSAPQSWNITDLGVEASVAPTVSSVTSTKANGTYI
;
A
#
# COMPACT_ATOMS: atom_id res chain seq x y z
N SER A 1 6.07 -5.35 -21.65
CA SER A 1 5.27 -5.40 -20.57
C SER A 1 3.82 -5.34 -20.73
N SER A 2 2.98 -4.57 -20.85
CA SER A 2 1.49 -4.51 -20.91
C SER A 2 0.74 -5.75 -21.44
N MET A 3 1.14 -6.98 -21.06
CA MET A 3 0.63 -8.24 -21.63
C MET A 3 -0.90 -8.37 -21.57
N PHE A 4 -1.52 -7.94 -20.47
CA PHE A 4 -2.97 -7.91 -20.26
C PHE A 4 -3.52 -6.49 -20.16
N GLY A 5 -2.74 -5.50 -20.63
CA GLY A 5 -3.16 -4.10 -20.61
C GLY A 5 -4.45 -3.89 -21.38
N GLY A 6 -5.48 -3.32 -20.73
CA GLY A 6 -6.80 -3.13 -21.31
C GLY A 6 -7.67 -4.39 -21.44
N ALA A 7 -7.19 -5.56 -21.02
CA ALA A 7 -7.96 -6.80 -21.07
C ALA A 7 -9.03 -6.84 -19.96
N THR A 8 -10.09 -6.06 -20.09
CA THR A 8 -11.10 -5.80 -19.04
C THR A 8 -11.77 -7.06 -18.50
N ALA A 9 -11.93 -8.11 -19.31
CA ALA A 9 -12.55 -9.37 -18.92
C ALA A 9 -11.53 -10.43 -18.43
N PHE A 10 -10.23 -10.13 -18.49
CA PHE A 10 -9.22 -11.12 -18.12
C PHE A 10 -9.21 -11.36 -16.62
N ASN A 11 -9.41 -12.60 -16.22
CA ASN A 11 -9.28 -13.12 -14.86
C ASN A 11 -8.85 -14.58 -14.87
N GLY A 12 -8.03 -14.99 -15.85
CA GLY A 12 -7.49 -16.33 -15.95
C GLY A 12 -6.48 -16.63 -14.85
N ASN A 13 -6.47 -17.88 -14.36
CA ASN A 13 -5.52 -18.30 -13.34
C ASN A 13 -4.09 -18.37 -13.92
N ILE A 14 -3.21 -17.56 -13.37
CA ILE A 14 -1.79 -17.45 -13.72
C ILE A 14 -0.88 -17.65 -12.50
N SER A 15 -1.43 -18.17 -11.39
CA SER A 15 -0.71 -18.36 -10.12
C SER A 15 0.48 -19.33 -10.26
N SER A 16 0.42 -20.26 -11.21
CA SER A 16 1.47 -21.25 -11.46
C SER A 16 2.52 -20.79 -12.47
N TRP A 17 2.45 -19.55 -12.95
CA TRP A 17 3.44 -19.05 -13.88
C TRP A 17 4.81 -18.97 -13.22
N ASN A 18 5.80 -19.53 -13.88
CA ASN A 18 7.19 -19.37 -13.50
C ASN A 18 7.73 -18.06 -14.08
N THR A 19 8.21 -17.16 -13.24
CA THR A 19 8.61 -15.80 -13.60
C THR A 19 10.09 -15.50 -13.32
N PRO A 20 11.03 -16.43 -13.55
CA PRO A 20 12.42 -16.31 -13.05
C PRO A 20 13.26 -15.22 -13.73
N VAL A 21 12.77 -14.61 -14.80
CA VAL A 21 13.46 -13.57 -15.59
C VAL A 21 12.56 -12.37 -15.86
N LEU A 22 11.56 -12.16 -15.01
CA LEU A 22 10.64 -11.03 -15.15
C LEU A 22 11.27 -9.78 -14.56
N ASP A 23 11.68 -8.85 -15.41
CA ASP A 23 12.39 -7.62 -15.02
C ASP A 23 11.53 -6.36 -15.16
N ASP A 24 10.51 -6.37 -16.01
CA ASP A 24 9.59 -5.25 -16.26
C ASP A 24 8.13 -5.72 -16.33
N THR A 25 7.33 -5.24 -15.39
CA THR A 25 5.89 -5.50 -15.33
C THR A 25 5.04 -4.28 -15.67
N SER A 26 5.65 -3.26 -16.28
CA SER A 26 4.96 -1.99 -16.59
C SER A 26 3.66 -2.22 -17.36
N GLY A 27 2.55 -1.73 -16.78
CA GLY A 27 1.21 -1.82 -17.36
C GLY A 27 0.66 -3.23 -17.53
N MET A 28 1.28 -4.27 -16.94
CA MET A 28 0.94 -5.68 -17.25
C MET A 28 -0.56 -5.97 -17.08
N PHE A 29 -1.20 -5.43 -16.06
CA PHE A 29 -2.64 -5.55 -15.80
C PHE A 29 -3.35 -4.17 -15.83
N GLY A 30 -2.72 -3.16 -16.43
CA GLY A 30 -3.30 -1.83 -16.53
C GLY A 30 -4.64 -1.86 -17.25
N GLY A 31 -5.73 -1.42 -16.59
CA GLY A 31 -7.09 -1.49 -17.15
C GLY A 31 -7.71 -2.89 -17.22
N ALA A 32 -7.08 -3.92 -16.67
CA ALA A 32 -7.66 -5.26 -16.53
C ALA A 32 -8.67 -5.28 -15.37
N THR A 33 -9.84 -4.69 -15.56
CA THR A 33 -10.80 -4.38 -14.50
C THR A 33 -11.34 -5.60 -13.75
N SER A 34 -11.38 -6.78 -14.38
CA SER A 34 -11.81 -8.03 -13.75
C SER A 34 -10.69 -8.83 -13.08
N PHE A 35 -9.43 -8.43 -13.27
CA PHE A 35 -8.29 -9.22 -12.80
C PHE A 35 -8.21 -9.21 -11.28
N ASN A 36 -8.24 -10.40 -10.67
CA ASN A 36 -8.07 -10.60 -9.22
C ASN A 36 -7.54 -12.01 -8.91
N GLN A 37 -6.55 -12.50 -9.69
CA GLN A 37 -5.95 -13.81 -9.42
C GLN A 37 -4.76 -13.69 -8.48
N ASN A 38 -4.56 -14.74 -7.68
CA ASN A 38 -3.43 -14.82 -6.76
C ASN A 38 -2.11 -14.91 -7.55
N ILE A 39 -1.26 -13.93 -7.36
CA ILE A 39 0.08 -13.82 -7.93
C ILE A 39 1.13 -13.58 -6.84
N GLY A 40 0.78 -13.78 -5.57
CA GLY A 40 1.69 -13.60 -4.44
C GLY A 40 2.91 -14.53 -4.45
N THR A 41 2.83 -15.63 -5.20
CA THR A 41 3.92 -16.60 -5.34
C THR A 41 4.89 -16.30 -6.49
N TRP A 42 4.67 -15.22 -7.24
CA TRP A 42 5.58 -14.85 -8.33
C TRP A 42 6.96 -14.48 -7.78
N ASP A 43 8.00 -14.89 -8.52
CA ASP A 43 9.34 -14.40 -8.28
C ASP A 43 9.44 -12.96 -8.82
N THR A 44 9.70 -12.02 -7.92
CA THR A 44 9.72 -10.58 -8.22
C THR A 44 11.09 -9.95 -7.94
N ALA A 45 12.08 -10.76 -7.58
CA ALA A 45 13.40 -10.26 -7.14
C ALA A 45 14.13 -9.44 -8.20
N ASP A 46 13.95 -9.78 -9.49
CA ASP A 46 14.61 -9.10 -10.60
C ASP A 46 13.77 -7.96 -11.21
N ILE A 47 12.53 -7.72 -10.70
CA ILE A 47 11.69 -6.66 -11.24
C ILE A 47 12.24 -5.29 -10.85
N THR A 48 12.54 -4.49 -11.86
CA THR A 48 13.06 -3.13 -11.67
C THR A 48 12.00 -2.05 -11.78
N THR A 49 10.87 -2.33 -12.43
CA THR A 49 9.75 -1.38 -12.58
C THR A 49 8.38 -2.06 -12.56
N MET A 50 7.48 -1.47 -11.78
CA MET A 50 6.06 -1.83 -11.70
C MET A 50 5.16 -0.64 -12.13
N LEU A 51 5.69 0.23 -13.02
CA LEU A 51 4.96 1.39 -13.55
C LEU A 51 3.58 0.98 -14.08
N ASN A 52 2.50 1.57 -13.57
CA ASN A 52 1.11 1.29 -13.99
C ASN A 52 0.67 -0.18 -13.91
N MET A 53 1.37 -1.07 -13.18
CA MET A 53 1.13 -2.51 -13.25
C MET A 53 -0.34 -2.89 -13.02
N PHE A 54 -1.01 -2.27 -12.06
CA PHE A 54 -2.43 -2.47 -11.74
C PHE A 54 -3.25 -1.19 -11.89
N SER A 55 -2.79 -0.23 -12.68
CA SER A 55 -3.51 1.03 -12.89
C SER A 55 -4.89 0.76 -13.50
N GLY A 56 -5.97 1.13 -12.81
CA GLY A 56 -7.35 0.86 -13.22
C GLY A 56 -7.79 -0.62 -13.12
N ALA A 57 -7.01 -1.51 -12.52
CA ALA A 57 -7.42 -2.88 -12.21
C ALA A 57 -8.37 -2.89 -11.00
N SER A 58 -9.60 -2.47 -11.22
CA SER A 58 -10.56 -2.11 -10.18
C SER A 58 -11.00 -3.26 -9.26
N SER A 59 -10.82 -4.52 -9.69
CA SER A 59 -11.11 -5.70 -8.86
C SER A 59 -9.90 -6.26 -8.12
N PHE A 60 -8.69 -5.80 -8.43
CA PHE A 60 -7.47 -6.39 -7.88
C PHE A 60 -7.33 -6.09 -6.38
N ASN A 61 -7.29 -7.15 -5.56
CA ASN A 61 -7.10 -7.07 -4.11
C ASN A 61 -6.42 -8.34 -3.54
N GLN A 62 -5.42 -8.88 -4.24
CA GLN A 62 -4.69 -10.06 -3.76
C GLN A 62 -3.53 -9.67 -2.87
N ASP A 63 -3.21 -10.58 -1.94
CA ASP A 63 -2.06 -10.44 -1.07
C ASP A 63 -0.74 -10.60 -1.87
N ILE A 64 0.06 -9.56 -1.86
CA ILE A 64 1.36 -9.45 -2.49
C ILE A 64 2.43 -9.01 -1.48
N SER A 65 2.15 -9.17 -0.19
CA SER A 65 3.05 -8.77 0.90
C SER A 65 4.40 -9.51 0.88
N SER A 66 4.45 -10.68 0.24
CA SER A 66 5.66 -11.51 0.11
C SER A 66 6.58 -11.11 -1.04
N TRP A 67 6.20 -10.15 -1.88
CA TRP A 67 7.01 -9.77 -3.03
C TRP A 67 8.35 -9.15 -2.61
N ASN A 68 9.44 -9.69 -3.17
CA ASN A 68 10.75 -9.08 -3.08
C ASN A 68 10.80 -7.85 -4.01
N THR A 69 11.02 -6.68 -3.44
CA THR A 69 11.04 -5.41 -4.19
C THR A 69 12.41 -4.71 -4.09
N SER A 70 13.44 -5.41 -3.66
CA SER A 70 14.77 -4.83 -3.43
C SER A 70 15.45 -4.29 -4.70
N SER A 71 15.09 -4.80 -5.89
CA SER A 71 15.59 -4.28 -7.17
C SER A 71 14.73 -3.16 -7.76
N LEU A 72 13.60 -2.83 -7.11
CA LEU A 72 12.61 -1.94 -7.68
C LEU A 72 13.06 -0.48 -7.66
N THR A 73 12.89 0.23 -8.76
CA THR A 73 13.24 1.65 -8.90
C THR A 73 12.04 2.56 -9.13
N SER A 74 10.90 2.01 -9.57
CA SER A 74 9.68 2.78 -9.80
C SER A 74 8.41 1.97 -9.52
N THR A 75 7.51 2.58 -8.73
CA THR A 75 6.14 2.12 -8.48
C THR A 75 5.11 3.16 -8.93
N LYS A 76 5.53 4.08 -9.82
CA LYS A 76 4.65 5.15 -10.30
C LYS A 76 3.33 4.60 -10.81
N GLN A 77 2.22 5.16 -10.28
CA GLN A 77 0.85 4.78 -10.65
C GLN A 77 0.53 3.29 -10.53
N MET A 78 1.28 2.52 -9.73
CA MET A 78 1.14 1.06 -9.66
C MET A 78 -0.30 0.64 -9.33
N PHE A 79 -0.98 1.32 -8.41
CA PHE A 79 -2.36 1.05 -8.00
C PHE A 79 -3.29 2.24 -8.31
N TYR A 80 -2.93 3.09 -9.27
CA TYR A 80 -3.78 4.23 -9.65
C TYR A 80 -5.18 3.76 -10.05
N GLY A 81 -6.23 4.18 -9.32
CA GLY A 81 -7.60 3.77 -9.60
C GLY A 81 -7.91 2.29 -9.37
N ALA A 82 -7.05 1.52 -8.70
CA ALA A 82 -7.32 0.15 -8.27
C ALA A 82 -8.26 0.16 -7.05
N THR A 83 -9.53 0.43 -7.26
CA THR A 83 -10.51 0.79 -6.22
C THR A 83 -10.79 -0.30 -5.20
N ALA A 84 -10.50 -1.57 -5.49
CA ALA A 84 -10.63 -2.66 -4.53
C ALA A 84 -9.34 -2.89 -3.70
N PHE A 85 -8.21 -2.32 -4.11
CA PHE A 85 -6.91 -2.64 -3.50
C PHE A 85 -6.82 -2.12 -2.07
N ASN A 86 -6.71 -3.05 -1.12
CA ASN A 86 -6.60 -2.76 0.32
C ASN A 86 -5.76 -3.82 1.03
N GLN A 87 -4.53 -4.04 0.57
CA GLN A 87 -3.61 -5.00 1.18
C GLN A 87 -2.53 -4.31 2.00
N THR A 88 -1.96 -5.04 2.94
CA THR A 88 -0.84 -4.58 3.74
C THR A 88 0.46 -4.70 2.96
N LEU A 89 1.20 -3.61 2.84
CA LEU A 89 2.50 -3.56 2.19
C LEU A 89 3.54 -3.07 3.21
N ALA A 90 3.96 -3.98 4.08
CA ALA A 90 4.94 -3.70 5.12
C ALA A 90 6.34 -4.10 4.67
N HIS A 91 7.30 -3.19 4.86
CA HIS A 91 8.71 -3.51 4.67
C HIS A 91 9.17 -4.58 5.68
N SER A 92 9.83 -5.62 5.19
CA SER A 92 10.48 -6.64 6.02
C SER A 92 11.60 -7.34 5.23
N GLY A 93 12.85 -7.00 5.51
CA GLY A 93 13.99 -7.47 4.72
C GLY A 93 13.89 -7.01 3.27
N ASP A 94 13.83 -7.95 2.32
CA ASP A 94 13.70 -7.63 0.89
C ASP A 94 12.26 -7.39 0.43
N THR A 95 11.26 -7.75 1.27
CA THR A 95 9.85 -7.55 0.92
C THR A 95 9.44 -6.09 1.15
N TRP A 96 8.77 -5.51 0.16
CA TRP A 96 8.38 -4.09 0.15
C TRP A 96 9.50 -3.15 0.59
N ASN A 97 10.74 -3.55 0.28
CA ASN A 97 11.90 -2.70 0.37
C ASN A 97 11.84 -1.67 -0.78
N LEU A 98 11.70 -0.40 -0.45
CA LEU A 98 11.58 0.69 -1.42
C LEU A 98 12.81 1.63 -1.39
N GLU A 99 13.95 1.17 -0.84
CA GLU A 99 15.15 1.99 -0.71
C GLU A 99 15.75 2.43 -2.06
N ASN A 100 15.53 1.66 -3.12
CA ASN A 100 15.98 1.99 -4.48
C ASN A 100 14.90 2.70 -5.31
N VAL A 101 13.68 2.83 -4.80
CA VAL A 101 12.58 3.47 -5.53
C VAL A 101 12.74 4.99 -5.52
N THR A 102 12.74 5.58 -6.71
CA THR A 102 12.88 7.03 -6.92
C THR A 102 11.59 7.70 -7.40
N ASP A 103 10.62 6.94 -7.89
CA ASP A 103 9.33 7.48 -8.36
C ASP A 103 8.16 6.64 -7.86
N MET A 104 7.39 7.19 -6.90
CA MET A 104 6.13 6.64 -6.38
C MET A 104 4.93 7.54 -6.69
N ASN A 105 5.07 8.47 -7.65
CA ASN A 105 4.02 9.44 -7.96
C ASN A 105 2.71 8.72 -8.29
N LEU A 106 1.61 9.15 -7.65
CA LEU A 106 0.26 8.62 -7.81
C LEU A 106 0.11 7.11 -7.51
N MET A 107 1.06 6.50 -6.77
CA MET A 107 1.06 5.04 -6.52
C MET A 107 -0.28 4.53 -6.00
N PHE A 108 -0.90 5.22 -5.03
CA PHE A 108 -2.17 4.83 -4.41
C PHE A 108 -3.31 5.82 -4.68
N TYR A 109 -3.17 6.69 -5.67
CA TYR A 109 -4.23 7.64 -5.99
C TYR A 109 -5.46 6.91 -6.54
N GLY A 110 -6.61 7.06 -5.88
CA GLY A 110 -7.83 6.33 -6.22
C GLY A 110 -7.86 4.85 -5.80
N ALA A 111 -6.83 4.36 -5.13
CA ALA A 111 -6.89 3.10 -4.40
C ALA A 111 -7.69 3.25 -3.10
N ASN A 112 -8.19 2.15 -2.54
CA ASN A 112 -9.05 2.18 -1.35
C ASN A 112 -8.34 1.62 -0.12
N LEU A 113 -7.09 2.07 0.14
CA LEU A 113 -6.39 1.67 1.35
C LEU A 113 -7.16 2.08 2.60
N SER A 114 -7.38 1.12 3.51
CA SER A 114 -7.86 1.44 4.84
C SER A 114 -6.83 2.26 5.61
N ILE A 115 -7.28 3.02 6.61
CA ILE A 115 -6.39 3.76 7.52
C ILE A 115 -5.35 2.82 8.14
N ALA A 116 -5.77 1.61 8.53
CA ALA A 116 -4.88 0.61 9.11
C ALA A 116 -3.75 0.20 8.14
N ASN A 117 -4.07 -0.14 6.90
CA ASN A 117 -3.08 -0.56 5.91
C ASN A 117 -2.19 0.59 5.47
N TYR A 118 -2.72 1.80 5.36
CA TYR A 118 -1.90 2.97 5.06
C TYR A 118 -0.96 3.32 6.21
N ASN A 119 -1.41 3.22 7.48
CA ASN A 119 -0.53 3.41 8.63
C ASN A 119 0.61 2.38 8.68
N VAL A 120 0.33 1.10 8.35
CA VAL A 120 1.38 0.08 8.28
C VAL A 120 2.41 0.44 7.22
N PHE A 121 1.97 0.91 6.04
CA PHE A 121 2.89 1.39 5.01
C PHE A 121 3.75 2.56 5.52
N LEU A 122 3.15 3.61 6.09
CA LEU A 122 3.88 4.77 6.64
C LEU A 122 4.88 4.34 7.71
N TYR A 123 4.43 3.52 8.68
CA TYR A 123 5.28 3.04 9.76
C TYR A 123 6.48 2.26 9.24
N SER A 124 6.25 1.33 8.31
CA SER A 124 7.32 0.50 7.78
C SER A 124 8.36 1.30 7.02
N GLN A 125 7.95 2.30 6.24
CA GLN A 125 8.89 3.15 5.52
C GLN A 125 9.62 4.12 6.45
N ALA A 126 8.95 4.68 7.46
CA ALA A 126 9.57 5.59 8.43
C ALA A 126 10.62 4.91 9.30
N ASN A 127 10.48 3.61 9.56
CA ASN A 127 11.41 2.83 10.39
C ASN A 127 12.44 2.04 9.56
N ASN A 128 12.46 2.20 8.24
CA ASN A 128 13.48 1.64 7.38
C ASN A 128 14.65 2.63 7.21
N SER A 129 15.84 2.25 7.67
CA SER A 129 17.03 3.11 7.58
C SER A 129 17.52 3.36 6.14
N GLY A 130 17.13 2.49 5.20
CA GLY A 130 17.43 2.60 3.76
C GLY A 130 16.37 3.37 2.95
N THR A 131 15.30 3.86 3.59
CA THR A 131 14.23 4.56 2.87
C THR A 131 14.78 5.76 2.08
N ASN A 132 14.48 5.78 0.78
CA ASN A 132 14.95 6.82 -0.13
C ASN A 132 14.37 8.20 0.24
N SER A 133 15.06 9.26 -0.14
CA SER A 133 14.69 10.65 0.16
C SER A 133 14.01 11.34 -1.03
N ASN A 134 13.32 12.46 -0.75
CA ASN A 134 12.67 13.32 -1.75
C ASN A 134 11.63 12.61 -2.63
N ILE A 135 10.97 11.61 -2.09
CA ILE A 135 9.91 10.86 -2.79
C ILE A 135 8.62 11.68 -2.82
N THR A 136 7.96 11.70 -3.97
CA THR A 136 6.58 12.17 -4.08
C THR A 136 5.62 10.98 -4.14
N ILE A 137 4.62 10.97 -3.24
CA ILE A 137 3.56 9.97 -3.22
C ILE A 137 2.19 10.62 -3.03
N ASN A 138 1.18 10.14 -3.78
CA ASN A 138 -0.19 10.59 -3.66
C ASN A 138 -1.08 9.41 -3.25
N VAL A 139 -1.86 9.60 -2.20
CA VAL A 139 -2.68 8.56 -1.57
C VAL A 139 -4.10 9.10 -1.34
N SER A 140 -5.11 8.37 -1.79
CA SER A 140 -6.51 8.72 -1.56
C SER A 140 -7.04 8.10 -0.26
N SER A 141 -6.26 8.17 0.82
CA SER A 141 -6.62 7.64 2.14
C SER A 141 -6.26 8.63 3.23
N LYS A 142 -6.96 8.55 4.36
CA LYS A 142 -6.56 9.22 5.59
C LYS A 142 -5.53 8.38 6.35
N TYR A 143 -4.87 8.99 7.32
CA TYR A 143 -3.94 8.32 8.23
C TYR A 143 -4.27 8.66 9.69
N SER A 144 -3.80 7.84 10.63
CA SER A 144 -3.82 8.15 12.06
C SER A 144 -2.41 8.07 12.69
N ASP A 145 -1.43 7.50 12.00
CA ASP A 145 -0.02 7.50 12.41
C ASP A 145 0.69 8.80 12.00
N ALA A 146 0.43 9.86 12.76
CA ALA A 146 1.04 11.16 12.53
C ALA A 146 2.56 11.16 12.75
N THR A 147 3.08 10.27 13.62
CA THR A 147 4.51 10.18 13.94
C THR A 147 5.31 9.66 12.74
N SER A 148 4.90 8.53 12.18
CA SER A 148 5.60 7.95 11.02
C SER A 148 5.49 8.87 9.80
N ARG A 149 4.33 9.48 9.58
CA ARG A 149 4.19 10.46 8.49
C ARG A 149 5.10 11.67 8.69
N ALA A 150 5.19 12.21 9.90
CA ALA A 150 6.07 13.34 10.21
C ALA A 150 7.55 12.99 10.00
N THR A 151 7.96 11.76 10.34
CA THR A 151 9.31 11.26 10.08
C THR A 151 9.62 11.28 8.59
N LEU A 152 8.71 10.80 7.73
CA LEU A 152 8.93 10.76 6.29
C LEU A 152 8.98 12.16 5.65
N VAL A 153 8.17 13.12 6.10
CA VAL A 153 8.16 14.47 5.51
C VAL A 153 9.27 15.37 6.03
N SER A 154 9.93 15.01 7.14
CA SER A 154 11.07 15.75 7.68
C SER A 154 12.40 15.28 7.08
N ALA A 155 13.45 16.09 7.28
CA ALA A 155 14.81 15.67 6.92
C ALA A 155 15.27 14.48 7.78
N PRO A 156 16.03 13.51 7.22
CA PRO A 156 16.63 13.53 5.87
C PRO A 156 15.70 13.01 4.75
N GLN A 157 14.56 12.34 5.05
CA GLN A 157 13.73 11.70 4.04
C GLN A 157 13.04 12.73 3.12
N SER A 158 12.48 13.80 3.68
CA SER A 158 11.88 14.92 2.93
C SER A 158 10.85 14.49 1.87
N TRP A 159 10.00 13.52 2.21
CA TRP A 159 8.95 13.04 1.30
C TRP A 159 7.88 14.11 1.08
N ASN A 160 7.41 14.24 -0.14
CA ASN A 160 6.23 15.02 -0.49
C ASN A 160 4.99 14.10 -0.51
N ILE A 161 4.26 14.04 0.60
CA ILE A 161 3.10 13.17 0.77
C ILE A 161 1.82 14.00 0.62
N THR A 162 1.02 13.69 -0.40
CA THR A 162 -0.35 14.21 -0.57
C THR A 162 -1.34 13.11 -0.24
N ASP A 163 -2.09 13.27 0.85
CA ASP A 163 -3.11 12.35 1.34
C ASP A 163 -4.37 13.12 1.79
N LEU A 164 -5.39 12.42 2.30
CA LEU A 164 -6.64 13.04 2.77
C LEU A 164 -6.54 13.61 4.19
N GLY A 165 -5.35 13.67 4.76
CA GLY A 165 -5.09 14.22 6.08
C GLY A 165 -5.32 13.21 7.21
N VAL A 166 -5.17 13.71 8.45
CA VAL A 166 -5.30 12.89 9.66
C VAL A 166 -6.76 12.50 9.88
N GLU A 167 -7.00 11.23 10.25
CA GLU A 167 -8.30 10.83 10.79
C GLU A 167 -8.48 11.47 12.17
N ALA A 168 -9.59 12.18 12.37
CA ALA A 168 -9.90 12.73 13.67
C ALA A 168 -10.02 11.58 14.66
N SER A 169 -9.20 11.61 15.73
CA SER A 169 -9.35 10.71 16.86
C SER A 169 -10.77 10.91 17.42
N VAL A 170 -11.64 9.92 17.26
CA VAL A 170 -12.90 9.89 18.00
C VAL A 170 -12.48 9.65 19.44
N ALA A 171 -12.45 10.71 20.24
CA ALA A 171 -12.26 10.56 21.68
C ALA A 171 -13.29 9.52 22.17
N PRO A 172 -12.86 8.49 22.92
CA PRO A 172 -13.80 7.52 23.45
C PRO A 172 -14.86 8.30 24.26
N THR A 173 -16.11 8.23 23.81
CA THR A 173 -17.23 8.72 24.60
C THR A 173 -17.28 7.85 25.85
N VAL A 174 -16.70 8.34 26.93
CA VAL A 174 -16.91 7.76 28.25
C VAL A 174 -18.39 7.97 28.56
N SER A 175 -19.23 7.00 28.22
CA SER A 175 -20.56 6.93 28.78
C SER A 175 -20.37 6.86 30.27
N SER A 176 -20.83 7.91 30.98
CA SER A 176 -20.78 8.00 32.42
C SER A 176 -21.36 6.72 33.03
N VAL A 177 -20.49 5.90 33.61
CA VAL A 177 -20.93 4.81 34.47
C VAL A 177 -21.46 5.47 35.73
N THR A 178 -22.77 5.67 35.77
CA THR A 178 -23.48 6.02 37.00
C THR A 178 -23.39 4.82 37.93
N SER A 179 -22.41 4.83 38.84
CA SER A 179 -22.39 3.91 39.97
C SER A 179 -23.55 4.26 40.91
N THR A 180 -24.65 3.53 40.82
CA THR A 180 -25.68 3.52 41.86
C THR A 180 -25.07 2.86 43.10
N LYS A 181 -24.66 3.67 44.04
CA LYS A 181 -24.25 3.23 45.37
C LYS A 181 -25.48 2.63 46.07
N ALA A 182 -25.57 1.31 46.15
CA ALA A 182 -26.59 0.67 47.00
C ALA A 182 -26.26 0.99 48.45
N ASN A 183 -27.11 1.73 49.12
CA ASN A 183 -27.08 1.89 50.56
C ASN A 183 -27.43 0.54 51.21
N GLY A 184 -26.45 -0.21 51.65
CA GLY A 184 -26.63 -1.36 52.52
C GLY A 184 -26.73 -0.90 53.95
N THR A 185 -27.94 -0.96 54.52
CA THR A 185 -28.17 -0.82 55.97
C THR A 185 -27.82 -2.15 56.59
N TYR A 186 -26.80 -2.21 57.44
CA TYR A 186 -26.54 -3.35 58.35
C TYR A 186 -27.34 -3.12 59.61
N ILE A 187 -28.15 -4.14 59.99
CA ILE A 187 -28.72 -4.33 61.31
C ILE A 187 -27.85 -5.34 62.03
#